data_b42b7708c76120ff533be515f18733f9
#
_entry.id   b42b7708c76120ff533be515f18733f9
#
_cell.length_a   1.000
_cell.length_b   1.000
_cell.length_c   1.000
_cell.angle_alpha   90.00
_cell.angle_beta   90.00
_cell.angle_gamma   90.00
#
_symmetry.space_group_name_H-M   'P 1'
#
loop_
_entity.id
_entity.type
_entity.pdbx_description
1 polymer ?
#
loop_
_entity_poly.entity_id
_entity_poly.type
_entity_poly.pdbx_seq_one_letter_code
_entity_poly.pdbx_strand_id
1 'polypeptide(L)'
;PNYNYSWIKKEHTNFFHAKKQPLRKVEEVYVFYKKKHTYNPQMIGDDIITSIVNGYSKKYYGDRGQGKDSKGHFLTSTHIGRYPTDVLEFERTIRGGKTISDDMIDFFIKTYSNEKDLVLDMTTHNKVVGNRVIELKRKFIGIDLIKIE
;
A
#
# COMPACT_ATOMS: atom_id res chain seq x y z
N PRO A 1 6.77 -6.28 12.48
CA PRO A 1 5.76 -5.71 11.59
C PRO A 1 4.44 -6.47 11.73
N ASN A 2 3.34 -5.80 11.42
CA ASN A 2 2.03 -6.46 11.38
C ASN A 2 1.85 -7.20 10.05
N TYR A 3 2.35 -6.61 8.97
CA TYR A 3 2.50 -7.20 7.64
C TYR A 3 3.47 -6.37 6.80
N ASN A 4 3.79 -6.83 5.60
CA ASN A 4 4.69 -6.17 4.67
C ASN A 4 4.13 -6.23 3.25
N TYR A 5 4.66 -5.36 2.41
CA TYR A 5 4.53 -5.43 0.96
C TYR A 5 5.88 -5.75 0.35
N SER A 6 5.88 -6.56 -0.70
CA SER A 6 7.05 -6.82 -1.53
C SER A 6 6.98 -5.96 -2.79
N TRP A 7 7.82 -4.94 -2.86
CA TRP A 7 7.90 -4.10 -4.06
C TRP A 7 8.86 -4.71 -5.06
N ILE A 8 8.32 -5.15 -6.20
CA ILE A 8 9.09 -5.69 -7.33
C ILE A 8 9.49 -4.53 -8.24
N LYS A 9 10.79 -4.25 -8.30
CA LYS A 9 11.34 -3.22 -9.20
C LYS A 9 11.45 -3.76 -10.62
N LYS A 10 11.15 -2.92 -11.61
CA LYS A 10 11.33 -3.27 -13.03
C LYS A 10 12.80 -3.55 -13.33
N GLU A 11 13.70 -2.73 -12.78
CA GLU A 11 15.13 -2.87 -12.91
C GLU A 11 15.75 -3.43 -11.63
N HIS A 12 16.78 -4.22 -11.80
CA HIS A 12 17.54 -4.77 -10.70
C HIS A 12 18.68 -3.84 -10.29
N THR A 13 19.12 -3.97 -9.05
CA THR A 13 20.21 -3.19 -8.46
C THR A 13 21.33 -4.09 -7.99
N ASN A 14 22.46 -3.49 -7.60
CA ASN A 14 23.59 -4.19 -7.02
C ASN A 14 24.49 -4.92 -8.02
N PHE A 15 24.66 -4.37 -9.24
CA PHE A 15 25.47 -4.94 -10.32
C PHE A 15 26.93 -5.23 -9.94
N PHE A 16 27.53 -4.40 -9.11
CA PHE A 16 28.92 -4.61 -8.67
C PHE A 16 29.13 -5.92 -7.91
N HIS A 17 28.07 -6.49 -7.38
CA HIS A 17 28.10 -7.75 -6.64
C HIS A 17 27.55 -8.94 -7.42
N ALA A 18 27.20 -8.79 -8.69
CA ALA A 18 26.54 -9.81 -9.51
C ALA A 18 27.28 -11.15 -9.59
N LYS A 19 28.62 -11.11 -9.47
CA LYS A 19 29.45 -12.32 -9.43
C LYS A 19 29.47 -13.04 -8.07
N LYS A 20 28.98 -12.41 -7.01
CA LYS A 20 29.07 -12.93 -5.63
C LYS A 20 27.69 -13.22 -5.01
N GLN A 21 26.66 -12.57 -5.49
CA GLN A 21 25.29 -12.70 -4.96
C GLN A 21 24.26 -12.35 -6.04
N PRO A 22 23.01 -12.82 -5.90
CA PRO A 22 21.92 -12.44 -6.82
C PRO A 22 21.69 -10.93 -6.87
N LEU A 23 21.28 -10.43 -8.02
CA LEU A 23 20.85 -9.05 -8.17
C LEU A 23 19.54 -8.82 -7.41
N ARG A 24 19.43 -7.69 -6.73
CA ARG A 24 18.23 -7.34 -5.93
C ARG A 24 17.17 -6.73 -6.82
N LYS A 25 16.02 -7.35 -6.86
CA LYS A 25 14.83 -6.88 -7.59
C LYS A 25 13.67 -6.56 -6.67
N VAL A 26 13.68 -7.03 -5.44
CA VAL A 26 12.62 -6.85 -4.46
C VAL A 26 13.09 -5.95 -3.32
N GLU A 27 12.23 -5.04 -2.89
CA GLU A 27 12.36 -4.28 -1.65
C GLU A 27 11.12 -4.50 -0.79
N GLU A 28 11.30 -4.54 0.52
CA GLU A 28 10.22 -4.78 1.48
C GLU A 28 9.78 -3.47 2.11
N VAL A 29 8.47 -3.26 2.17
CA VAL A 29 7.85 -2.16 2.89
C VAL A 29 7.06 -2.71 4.06
N TYR A 30 7.51 -2.43 5.28
CA TYR A 30 6.92 -2.95 6.50
C TYR A 30 5.88 -2.01 7.08
N VAL A 31 4.72 -2.55 7.46
CA VAL A 31 3.64 -1.80 8.10
C VAL A 31 3.57 -2.15 9.58
N PHE A 32 3.56 -1.12 10.44
CA PHE A 32 3.48 -1.23 11.89
C PHE A 32 2.31 -0.42 12.43
N TYR A 33 1.52 -1.01 13.32
CA TYR A 33 0.47 -0.30 14.05
C TYR A 33 0.22 -0.96 15.41
N LYS A 34 -0.23 -0.16 16.39
CA LYS A 34 -0.59 -0.65 17.74
C LYS A 34 -2.07 -0.92 17.90
N LYS A 35 -2.91 -0.17 17.17
CA LYS A 35 -4.38 -0.23 17.23
C LYS A 35 -4.91 -0.32 15.81
N LYS A 36 -6.23 -0.55 15.66
CA LYS A 36 -6.88 -0.50 14.34
C LYS A 36 -6.52 0.81 13.64
N HIS A 37 -5.95 0.71 12.47
CA HIS A 37 -5.49 1.83 11.64
C HIS A 37 -6.47 2.10 10.51
N THR A 38 -6.35 3.26 9.87
CA THR A 38 -7.02 3.56 8.61
C THR A 38 -6.47 2.65 7.52
N TYR A 39 -7.36 2.00 6.80
CA TYR A 39 -7.02 1.19 5.64
C TYR A 39 -8.06 1.39 4.54
N ASN A 40 -7.68 2.08 3.49
CA ASN A 40 -8.50 2.36 2.31
C ASN A 40 -7.91 1.55 1.14
N PRO A 41 -8.45 0.38 0.80
CA PRO A 41 -7.89 -0.43 -0.27
C PRO A 41 -7.93 0.31 -1.60
N GLN A 42 -6.79 0.42 -2.27
CA GLN A 42 -6.70 1.00 -3.61
C GLN A 42 -7.01 -0.10 -4.62
N MET A 43 -8.27 -0.13 -5.09
CA MET A 43 -8.77 -1.18 -5.97
C MET A 43 -8.04 -1.17 -7.32
N ILE A 44 -7.82 -2.33 -7.91
CA ILE A 44 -7.09 -2.53 -9.17
C ILE A 44 -8.06 -2.92 -10.28
N GLY A 45 -8.07 -2.16 -11.38
CA GLY A 45 -8.94 -2.35 -12.54
C GLY A 45 -10.35 -1.79 -12.35
N ASP A 46 -11.11 -1.78 -13.44
CA ASP A 46 -12.44 -1.15 -13.51
C ASP A 46 -13.57 -2.17 -13.64
N ASP A 47 -13.25 -3.47 -13.65
CA ASP A 47 -14.24 -4.52 -13.79
C ASP A 47 -15.19 -4.55 -12.60
N ILE A 48 -16.49 -4.72 -12.87
CA ILE A 48 -17.48 -4.97 -11.83
C ILE A 48 -17.36 -6.44 -11.40
N ILE A 49 -16.93 -6.66 -10.18
CA ILE A 49 -16.77 -7.99 -9.60
C ILE A 49 -17.94 -8.24 -8.65
N THR A 50 -18.76 -9.23 -8.99
CA THR A 50 -19.81 -9.72 -8.12
C THR A 50 -19.41 -11.08 -7.57
N SER A 51 -19.23 -11.17 -6.28
CA SER A 51 -18.93 -12.43 -5.61
C SER A 51 -20.10 -12.86 -4.72
N ILE A 52 -20.42 -14.13 -4.78
CA ILE A 52 -21.34 -14.73 -3.82
C ILE A 52 -20.57 -14.83 -2.51
N VAL A 53 -21.09 -14.22 -1.46
CA VAL A 53 -20.55 -14.40 -0.11
C VAL A 53 -20.93 -15.80 0.34
N ASN A 54 -20.12 -16.78 -0.04
CA ASN A 54 -20.29 -18.14 0.46
C ASN A 54 -20.09 -18.12 1.98
N GLY A 55 -21.11 -18.50 2.73
CA GLY A 55 -20.97 -18.74 4.16
C GLY A 55 -19.93 -19.82 4.39
N TYR A 56 -18.76 -19.42 4.87
CA TYR A 56 -17.78 -20.39 5.35
C TYR A 56 -18.38 -21.21 6.49
N SER A 57 -18.11 -22.51 6.52
CA SER A 57 -18.70 -23.36 7.54
C SER A 57 -18.30 -22.85 8.92
N LYS A 58 -19.26 -22.76 9.82
CA LYS A 58 -19.09 -22.39 11.23
C LYS A 58 -17.93 -23.13 11.91
N LYS A 59 -17.64 -24.34 11.44
CA LYS A 59 -16.57 -25.22 11.94
C LYS A 59 -15.16 -24.63 11.79
N TYR A 60 -14.89 -23.85 10.73
CA TYR A 60 -13.55 -23.34 10.43
C TYR A 60 -13.36 -21.85 10.74
N TYR A 61 -14.43 -21.06 10.70
CA TYR A 61 -14.33 -19.58 10.76
C TYR A 61 -15.24 -18.95 11.83
N GLY A 62 -15.89 -19.76 12.67
CA GLY A 62 -16.81 -19.29 13.71
C GLY A 62 -18.08 -18.68 13.13
N ASP A 63 -18.73 -17.79 13.89
CA ASP A 63 -19.99 -17.12 13.51
C ASP A 63 -19.81 -15.99 12.49
N ARG A 64 -18.74 -15.96 11.71
CA ARG A 64 -18.56 -15.01 10.65
C ARG A 64 -19.55 -15.28 9.52
N GLY A 65 -20.72 -14.68 9.65
CA GLY A 65 -21.74 -14.46 8.65
C GLY A 65 -22.09 -15.66 7.77
N GLN A 66 -23.23 -16.24 8.02
CA GLN A 66 -23.85 -17.05 6.98
C GLN A 66 -24.07 -16.15 5.77
N GLY A 67 -23.51 -16.48 4.60
CA GLY A 67 -23.68 -15.74 3.37
C GLY A 67 -25.10 -15.81 2.81
N LYS A 68 -26.12 -15.96 3.67
CA LYS A 68 -27.54 -15.96 3.34
C LYS A 68 -28.28 -14.97 4.23
N ASP A 69 -29.25 -14.29 3.65
CA ASP A 69 -30.20 -13.50 4.38
C ASP A 69 -31.19 -14.38 5.19
N SER A 70 -32.08 -13.75 5.96
CA SER A 70 -33.11 -14.45 6.74
C SER A 70 -34.07 -15.29 5.91
N LYS A 71 -34.14 -15.11 4.59
CA LYS A 71 -34.95 -15.84 3.63
C LYS A 71 -34.16 -16.94 2.90
N GLY A 72 -32.90 -17.14 3.24
CA GLY A 72 -32.06 -18.16 2.65
C GLY A 72 -31.40 -17.78 1.30
N HIS A 73 -31.54 -16.51 0.86
CA HIS A 73 -30.89 -16.03 -0.34
C HIS A 73 -29.39 -15.82 -0.10
N PHE A 74 -28.57 -16.13 -1.13
CA PHE A 74 -27.14 -15.84 -1.05
C PHE A 74 -26.89 -14.34 -1.02
N LEU A 75 -26.10 -13.91 -0.05
CA LEU A 75 -25.60 -12.54 -0.03
C LEU A 75 -24.54 -12.40 -1.13
N THR A 76 -24.67 -11.39 -1.94
CA THR A 76 -23.68 -11.02 -2.94
C THR A 76 -23.02 -9.72 -2.54
N SER A 77 -21.71 -9.64 -2.75
CA SER A 77 -21.00 -8.36 -2.67
C SER A 77 -20.57 -7.96 -4.09
N THR A 78 -20.84 -6.72 -4.45
CA THR A 78 -20.43 -6.15 -5.71
C THR A 78 -19.49 -4.99 -5.45
N HIS A 79 -18.34 -4.96 -6.10
CA HIS A 79 -17.37 -3.88 -6.02
C HIS A 79 -16.69 -3.68 -7.38
N ILE A 80 -16.09 -2.52 -7.58
CA ILE A 80 -15.35 -2.19 -8.79
C ILE A 80 -13.87 -2.49 -8.53
N GLY A 81 -13.24 -3.22 -9.43
CA GLY A 81 -11.85 -3.61 -9.33
C GLY A 81 -11.58 -4.77 -8.36
N ARG A 82 -10.35 -5.17 -8.27
CA ARG A 82 -9.87 -6.20 -7.36
C ARG A 82 -9.15 -5.58 -6.17
N TYR A 83 -9.27 -6.22 -5.01
CA TYR A 83 -8.48 -5.80 -3.85
C TYR A 83 -6.98 -5.90 -4.14
N PRO A 84 -6.18 -4.93 -3.66
CA PRO A 84 -4.73 -4.97 -3.82
C PRO A 84 -4.15 -6.16 -3.08
N THR A 85 -3.05 -6.69 -3.62
CA THR A 85 -2.25 -7.73 -2.97
C THR A 85 -1.09 -7.10 -2.20
N ASP A 86 -0.31 -7.92 -1.52
CA ASP A 86 0.92 -7.54 -0.85
C ASP A 86 2.14 -7.45 -1.80
N VAL A 87 1.92 -7.69 -3.09
CA VAL A 87 2.92 -7.51 -4.15
C VAL A 87 2.66 -6.22 -4.89
N LEU A 88 3.66 -5.32 -4.93
CA LEU A 88 3.58 -4.02 -5.58
C LEU A 88 4.52 -3.99 -6.78
N GLU A 89 4.01 -3.51 -7.91
CA GLU A 89 4.76 -3.32 -9.15
C GLU A 89 4.68 -1.85 -9.55
N PHE A 90 5.54 -1.02 -8.98
CA PHE A 90 5.67 0.39 -9.35
C PHE A 90 6.97 0.63 -10.10
N GLU A 91 6.91 1.51 -11.10
CA GLU A 91 8.11 1.93 -11.81
C GLU A 91 9.03 2.75 -10.88
N ARG A 92 10.32 2.61 -11.11
CA ARG A 92 11.32 3.42 -10.43
C ARG A 92 11.48 4.74 -11.16
N THR A 93 11.35 5.86 -10.46
CA THR A 93 11.61 7.17 -11.05
C THR A 93 13.06 7.57 -10.82
N ILE A 94 13.86 7.65 -11.90
CA ILE A 94 15.28 8.05 -11.83
C ILE A 94 15.41 9.58 -12.02
N ARG A 95 14.49 10.39 -11.55
CA ARG A 95 14.64 11.86 -11.60
C ARG A 95 15.20 12.38 -10.29
N GLY A 96 16.37 13.01 -10.33
CA GLY A 96 16.94 13.73 -9.19
C GLY A 96 17.32 12.83 -7.99
N GLY A 97 17.77 11.59 -8.23
CA GLY A 97 18.15 10.67 -7.15
C GLY A 97 16.99 9.95 -6.46
N LYS A 98 15.77 10.11 -6.95
CA LYS A 98 14.58 9.43 -6.42
C LYS A 98 14.57 7.96 -6.80
N THR A 99 14.31 7.12 -5.82
CA THR A 99 14.13 5.68 -6.04
C THR A 99 12.68 5.24 -6.00
N ILE A 100 11.78 6.06 -5.45
CA ILE A 100 10.36 5.76 -5.25
C ILE A 100 9.53 6.61 -6.22
N SER A 101 8.58 6.00 -6.94
CA SER A 101 7.67 6.70 -7.85
C SER A 101 6.59 7.46 -7.09
N ASP A 102 6.07 8.52 -7.72
CA ASP A 102 4.96 9.30 -7.15
C ASP A 102 3.71 8.41 -6.96
N ASP A 103 3.46 7.46 -7.88
CA ASP A 103 2.35 6.51 -7.78
C ASP A 103 2.45 5.61 -6.53
N MET A 104 3.64 5.16 -6.19
CA MET A 104 3.87 4.37 -4.98
C MET A 104 3.65 5.21 -3.72
N ILE A 105 4.12 6.45 -3.71
CA ILE A 105 3.88 7.39 -2.60
C ILE A 105 2.38 7.62 -2.44
N ASP A 106 1.68 7.90 -3.52
CA ASP A 106 0.23 8.10 -3.54
C ASP A 106 -0.53 6.87 -3.01
N PHE A 107 -0.11 5.68 -3.45
CA PHE A 107 -0.70 4.43 -2.99
C PHE A 107 -0.66 4.33 -1.47
N PHE A 108 0.49 4.56 -0.84
CA PHE A 108 0.62 4.47 0.61
C PHE A 108 -0.12 5.59 1.34
N ILE A 109 -0.05 6.83 0.86
CA ILE A 109 -0.77 7.95 1.47
C ILE A 109 -2.28 7.69 1.44
N LYS A 110 -2.83 7.30 0.29
CA LYS A 110 -4.27 7.03 0.12
C LYS A 110 -4.71 5.82 0.95
N THR A 111 -3.89 4.77 1.00
CA THR A 111 -4.22 3.54 1.73
C THR A 111 -4.29 3.77 3.24
N TYR A 112 -3.36 4.54 3.79
CA TYR A 112 -3.20 4.65 5.25
C TYR A 112 -3.63 5.98 5.85
N SER A 113 -4.19 6.88 5.07
CA SER A 113 -4.71 8.16 5.57
C SER A 113 -5.95 8.62 4.85
N ASN A 114 -6.75 9.45 5.52
CA ASN A 114 -7.87 10.18 4.95
C ASN A 114 -7.45 11.63 4.64
N GLU A 115 -8.26 12.35 3.85
CA GLU A 115 -8.08 13.80 3.67
C GLU A 115 -8.04 14.51 5.04
N LYS A 116 -7.15 15.48 5.16
CA LYS A 116 -6.88 16.27 6.38
C LYS A 116 -6.10 15.55 7.48
N ASP A 117 -5.83 14.25 7.37
CA ASP A 117 -4.94 13.56 8.29
C ASP A 117 -3.52 14.12 8.22
N LEU A 118 -2.77 13.92 9.29
CA LEU A 118 -1.38 14.35 9.40
C LEU A 118 -0.46 13.21 8.99
N VAL A 119 0.42 13.47 8.04
CA VAL A 119 1.48 12.57 7.58
C VAL A 119 2.83 13.12 8.01
N LEU A 120 3.62 12.27 8.66
CA LEU A 120 4.99 12.57 9.09
C LEU A 120 5.99 11.82 8.21
N ASP A 121 6.95 12.55 7.65
CA ASP A 121 8.15 11.98 7.04
C ASP A 121 9.37 12.36 7.88
N MET A 122 9.97 11.37 8.53
CA MET A 122 11.12 11.55 9.41
C MET A 122 12.46 11.66 8.67
N THR A 123 12.45 11.52 7.36
CA THR A 123 13.65 11.48 6.51
C THR A 123 13.48 12.34 5.26
N THR A 124 12.79 13.45 5.39
CA THR A 124 12.52 14.36 4.27
C THR A 124 13.82 14.92 3.72
N HIS A 125 14.21 14.48 2.53
CA HIS A 125 15.42 14.99 1.87
C HIS A 125 15.09 15.96 0.72
N ASN A 126 14.11 15.66 -0.11
CA ASN A 126 13.84 16.39 -1.36
C ASN A 126 12.39 16.86 -1.51
N LYS A 127 11.63 16.90 -0.43
CA LYS A 127 10.23 17.37 -0.35
C LYS A 127 9.23 16.62 -1.25
N VAL A 128 9.63 15.52 -1.88
CA VAL A 128 8.76 14.78 -2.81
C VAL A 128 7.54 14.23 -2.11
N VAL A 129 7.75 13.53 -1.00
CA VAL A 129 6.64 12.99 -0.18
C VAL A 129 5.74 14.11 0.30
N GLY A 130 6.33 15.21 0.81
CA GLY A 130 5.58 16.36 1.29
C GLY A 130 4.68 16.99 0.22
N ASN A 131 5.19 17.18 -0.99
CA ASN A 131 4.40 17.73 -2.10
C ASN A 131 3.22 16.81 -2.42
N ARG A 132 3.44 15.49 -2.52
CA ARG A 132 2.35 14.53 -2.79
C ARG A 132 1.31 14.51 -1.68
N VAL A 133 1.74 14.58 -0.40
CA VAL A 133 0.85 14.65 0.76
C VAL A 133 -0.08 15.87 0.66
N ILE A 134 0.47 17.05 0.32
CA ILE A 134 -0.29 18.31 0.19
C ILE A 134 -1.26 18.23 -1.01
N GLU A 135 -0.79 17.75 -2.18
CA GLU A 135 -1.62 17.58 -3.36
C GLU A 135 -2.81 16.65 -3.11
N LEU A 136 -2.61 15.63 -2.28
CA LEU A 136 -3.66 14.71 -1.84
C LEU A 136 -4.50 15.25 -0.68
N LYS A 137 -4.36 16.53 -0.32
CA LYS A 137 -5.12 17.23 0.74
C LYS A 137 -4.91 16.68 2.15
N ARG A 138 -3.71 16.17 2.44
CA ARG A 138 -3.29 15.82 3.80
C ARG A 138 -2.40 16.92 4.37
N LYS A 139 -2.24 16.92 5.70
CA LYS A 139 -1.28 17.78 6.40
C LYS A 139 0.08 17.08 6.42
N PHE A 140 1.16 17.86 6.37
CA PHE A 140 2.51 17.31 6.30
C PHE A 140 3.42 17.87 7.38
N ILE A 141 4.22 17.01 7.98
CA ILE A 141 5.39 17.34 8.78
C ILE A 141 6.58 16.57 8.20
N GLY A 142 7.63 17.28 7.81
CA GLY A 142 8.89 16.69 7.35
C GLY A 142 10.01 17.03 8.33
N ILE A 143 10.87 16.05 8.63
CA ILE A 143 12.09 16.23 9.42
C ILE A 143 13.28 16.00 8.51
N ASP A 144 14.19 16.97 8.46
CA ASP A 144 15.43 16.89 7.70
C ASP A 144 16.62 17.26 8.58
N LEU A 145 17.78 16.73 8.24
CA LEU A 145 19.03 17.10 8.89
C LEU A 145 19.49 18.46 8.38
N ILE A 146 19.45 19.48 9.22
CA ILE A 146 20.08 20.76 8.92
C ILE A 146 21.59 20.57 9.02
N LYS A 147 22.31 20.74 7.92
CA LYS A 147 23.75 20.94 8.00
C LYS A 147 23.98 22.33 8.57
N ILE A 148 24.49 22.39 9.80
CA ILE A 148 25.04 23.62 10.35
C ILE A 148 26.42 23.74 9.67
N GLU A 149 26.54 24.71 8.73
CA GLU A 149 27.81 25.12 8.17
C GLU A 149 28.59 26.02 9.12
#